data_377935c5e8c4ded37182dd3e3d324ee6
#
_entry.id   377935c5e8c4ded37182dd3e3d324ee6
#
_cell.length_a   1.000
_cell.length_b   1.000
_cell.length_c   1.000
_cell.angle_alpha   90.00
_cell.angle_beta   90.00
_cell.angle_gamma   90.00
#
_symmetry.space_group_name_H-M   'P 1'
#
loop_
_entity.id
_entity.type
_entity.pdbx_description
1 polymer ?
#
loop_
_entity_poly.entity_id
_entity_poly.type
_entity_poly.pdbx_seq_one_letter_code
_entity_poly.pdbx_strand_id
1 'polypeptide(L)'
;LLIRLVCGRSNYQQTPLPYPPLAKLVRKFDNLWPAISLFGKSLRAQAMNWNADEKIKELGLTLPPAPKAIGVYKPAVVCGHLLYTSGHGPLQTDGSLIRGVVGKEATKEDGYAAAKQTGLALLATLQKELGSLNRVKRLVKLLGMVQCTPEFDQHPAVINGCSELFAAVFGADHGVGARSAVGLTSLPLGMMVEIEAIFEIQ
;
A
#
# COMPACT_ATOMS: atom_id res chain seq x y z
N LEU A 1 41.62 -19.74 30.38
CA LEU A 1 41.53 -20.82 29.38
C LEU A 1 41.39 -20.19 28.00
N LEU A 2 42.55 -20.11 27.26
CA LEU A 2 42.59 -19.54 25.90
C LEU A 2 42.12 -20.57 24.89
N ILE A 3 41.11 -20.27 24.13
CA ILE A 3 40.73 -21.04 22.94
C ILE A 3 41.35 -20.35 21.72
N ARG A 4 42.37 -20.96 21.13
CA ARG A 4 42.95 -20.59 19.83
C ARG A 4 42.01 -21.04 18.73
N LEU A 5 41.42 -20.09 17.98
CA LEU A 5 40.77 -20.37 16.70
C LEU A 5 41.86 -20.52 15.62
N VAL A 6 41.99 -21.73 15.07
CA VAL A 6 42.82 -22.03 13.89
C VAL A 6 42.03 -21.57 12.65
N CYS A 7 42.46 -20.46 12.04
CA CYS A 7 41.95 -19.99 10.77
C CYS A 7 42.71 -20.72 9.63
N GLY A 8 42.12 -21.76 9.05
CA GLY A 8 42.64 -22.43 7.86
C GLY A 8 42.57 -21.50 6.65
N ARG A 9 43.72 -21.17 6.07
CA ARG A 9 43.80 -20.47 4.77
C ARG A 9 43.38 -21.42 3.67
N SER A 10 42.22 -21.22 3.09
CA SER A 10 41.80 -21.84 1.84
C SER A 10 42.40 -21.04 0.68
N ASN A 11 43.31 -21.66 -0.08
CA ASN A 11 43.84 -21.13 -1.35
C ASN A 11 42.77 -21.29 -2.43
N TYR A 12 41.89 -20.31 -2.55
CA TYR A 12 41.08 -20.17 -3.74
C TYR A 12 41.89 -19.40 -4.81
N GLN A 13 42.38 -20.14 -5.82
CA GLN A 13 42.85 -19.54 -7.07
C GLN A 13 41.65 -18.87 -7.77
N GLN A 14 41.67 -17.54 -7.79
CA GLN A 14 40.72 -16.77 -8.59
C GLN A 14 41.09 -16.89 -10.06
N THR A 15 40.34 -17.67 -10.81
CA THR A 15 40.35 -17.60 -12.28
C THR A 15 39.75 -16.26 -12.69
N PRO A 16 40.46 -15.45 -13.52
CA PRO A 16 39.88 -14.17 -13.98
C PRO A 16 38.65 -14.44 -14.86
N LEU A 17 37.52 -13.84 -14.49
CA LEU A 17 36.30 -13.87 -15.30
C LEU A 17 36.54 -13.13 -16.63
N PRO A 18 35.97 -13.61 -17.76
CA PRO A 18 36.21 -13.05 -19.09
C PRO A 18 35.32 -11.83 -19.34
N TYR A 19 35.43 -10.78 -18.51
CA TYR A 19 34.78 -9.52 -18.77
C TYR A 19 35.80 -8.48 -19.26
N PRO A 20 35.49 -7.72 -20.31
CA PRO A 20 36.38 -6.65 -20.78
C PRO A 20 36.55 -5.61 -19.67
N PRO A 21 37.72 -4.95 -19.58
CA PRO A 21 37.98 -3.97 -18.52
C PRO A 21 36.93 -2.87 -18.51
N LEU A 22 36.33 -2.63 -17.36
CA LEU A 22 35.25 -1.66 -17.08
C LEU A 22 35.49 -0.28 -17.72
N ALA A 23 36.76 0.14 -17.89
CA ALA A 23 37.13 1.39 -18.53
C ALA A 23 36.71 1.52 -20.02
N LYS A 24 36.49 0.41 -20.74
CA LYS A 24 35.99 0.46 -22.15
C LYS A 24 34.47 0.53 -22.22
N LEU A 25 33.74 0.07 -21.18
CA LEU A 25 32.30 0.20 -21.10
C LEU A 25 31.87 1.62 -20.74
N VAL A 26 32.62 2.30 -19.86
CA VAL A 26 32.26 3.64 -19.35
C VAL A 26 32.23 4.67 -20.51
N ARG A 27 33.18 4.64 -21.42
CA ARG A 27 33.22 5.60 -22.58
C ARG A 27 32.05 5.48 -23.56
N LYS A 28 31.33 4.35 -23.57
CA LYS A 28 30.17 4.16 -24.46
C LYS A 28 28.89 4.79 -23.89
N PHE A 29 28.88 5.13 -22.60
CA PHE A 29 27.75 5.72 -21.92
C PHE A 29 27.86 7.23 -21.68
N ASP A 30 29.04 7.85 -21.91
CA ASP A 30 29.25 9.28 -21.69
C ASP A 30 28.34 10.15 -22.57
N ASN A 31 27.97 9.67 -23.79
CA ASN A 31 27.07 10.37 -24.70
C ASN A 31 25.58 10.20 -24.36
N LEU A 32 25.21 9.26 -23.47
CA LEU A 32 23.84 9.03 -23.04
C LEU A 32 23.51 9.75 -21.71
N TRP A 33 24.55 10.21 -20.98
CA TRP A 33 24.40 10.84 -19.67
C TRP A 33 23.53 12.12 -19.68
N PRO A 34 23.61 13.03 -20.67
CA PRO A 34 22.72 14.19 -20.72
C PRO A 34 21.25 13.83 -20.93
N ALA A 35 20.97 12.81 -21.76
CA ALA A 35 19.60 12.35 -22.01
C ALA A 35 19.00 11.66 -20.77
N ILE A 36 19.80 10.84 -20.07
CA ILE A 36 19.39 10.17 -18.80
C ILE A 36 19.16 11.23 -17.71
N SER A 37 19.99 12.27 -17.64
CA SER A 37 19.82 13.37 -16.68
C SER A 37 18.56 14.19 -16.93
N LEU A 38 18.21 14.47 -18.20
CA LEU A 38 16.97 15.16 -18.58
C LEU A 38 15.74 14.29 -18.32
N PHE A 39 15.81 13.00 -18.63
CA PHE A 39 14.72 12.04 -18.36
C PHE A 39 14.50 11.88 -16.84
N GLY A 40 15.58 11.80 -16.06
CA GLY A 40 15.52 11.73 -14.60
C GLY A 40 14.98 13.02 -13.96
N LYS A 41 15.27 14.19 -14.53
CA LYS A 41 14.69 15.47 -14.08
C LYS A 41 13.21 15.58 -14.43
N SER A 42 12.79 15.10 -15.60
CA SER A 42 11.37 15.07 -16.01
C SER A 42 10.55 14.13 -15.14
N LEU A 43 11.05 12.92 -14.85
CA LEU A 43 10.40 11.97 -13.95
C LEU A 43 10.35 12.48 -12.50
N ARG A 44 11.41 13.14 -12.00
CA ARG A 44 11.39 13.79 -10.68
C ARG A 44 10.42 14.98 -10.63
N ALA A 45 10.34 15.79 -11.71
CA ALA A 45 9.38 16.90 -11.76
C ALA A 45 7.93 16.41 -11.80
N GLN A 46 7.63 15.29 -12.48
CA GLN A 46 6.32 14.66 -12.45
C GLN A 46 5.99 14.05 -11.09
N ALA A 47 6.96 13.45 -10.38
CA ALA A 47 6.78 12.95 -9.01
C ALA A 47 6.58 14.09 -8.00
N MET A 48 7.11 15.29 -8.26
CA MET A 48 6.96 16.46 -7.38
C MET A 48 5.60 17.17 -7.52
N ASN A 49 4.74 16.77 -8.45
CA ASN A 49 3.47 17.44 -8.72
C ASN A 49 2.24 16.54 -8.54
N TRP A 50 2.38 15.38 -7.88
CA TRP A 50 1.26 14.50 -7.60
C TRP A 50 0.38 15.11 -6.50
N ASN A 51 -0.89 15.37 -6.82
CA ASN A 51 -1.84 15.97 -5.89
C ASN A 51 -3.00 15.00 -5.62
N ALA A 52 -2.94 14.31 -4.48
CA ALA A 52 -3.92 13.31 -4.08
C ALA A 52 -5.31 13.94 -3.83
N ASP A 53 -5.37 15.18 -3.30
CA ASP A 53 -6.64 15.88 -3.07
C ASP A 53 -7.34 16.25 -4.39
N GLU A 54 -6.58 16.58 -5.44
CA GLU A 54 -7.12 16.80 -6.79
C GLU A 54 -7.54 15.47 -7.43
N LYS A 55 -6.77 14.39 -7.24
CA LYS A 55 -7.13 13.06 -7.75
C LYS A 55 -8.46 12.55 -7.24
N ILE A 56 -8.82 12.82 -5.99
CA ILE A 56 -10.15 12.50 -5.45
C ILE A 56 -11.23 13.16 -6.31
N LYS A 57 -11.07 14.43 -6.68
CA LYS A 57 -12.02 15.18 -7.50
C LYS A 57 -12.05 14.72 -8.95
N GLU A 58 -10.86 14.52 -9.56
CA GLU A 58 -10.74 14.05 -10.95
C GLU A 58 -11.37 12.67 -11.15
N LEU A 59 -11.23 11.79 -10.16
CA LEU A 59 -11.81 10.44 -10.17
C LEU A 59 -13.29 10.42 -9.76
N GLY A 60 -13.89 11.59 -9.44
CA GLY A 60 -15.28 11.69 -9.00
C GLY A 60 -15.56 10.92 -7.71
N LEU A 61 -14.56 10.76 -6.83
CA LEU A 61 -14.71 9.99 -5.61
C LEU A 61 -15.38 10.81 -4.52
N THR A 62 -16.40 10.21 -3.88
CA THR A 62 -17.06 10.78 -2.70
C THR A 62 -16.60 9.99 -1.46
N LEU A 63 -15.92 10.68 -0.55
CA LEU A 63 -15.49 10.07 0.71
C LEU A 63 -16.69 9.98 1.67
N PRO A 64 -16.88 8.85 2.37
CA PRO A 64 -17.87 8.79 3.45
C PRO A 64 -17.45 9.67 4.63
N PRO A 65 -18.33 9.93 5.60
CA PRO A 65 -17.93 10.52 6.88
C PRO A 65 -16.78 9.71 7.49
N ALA A 66 -15.76 10.38 8.01
CA ALA A 66 -14.63 9.69 8.65
C ALA A 66 -15.15 8.80 9.80
N PRO A 67 -14.85 7.49 9.80
CA PRO A 67 -15.32 6.57 10.82
C PRO A 67 -14.96 7.03 12.23
N LYS A 68 -15.89 6.84 13.17
CA LYS A 68 -15.65 7.09 14.59
C LYS A 68 -15.32 5.76 15.29
N ALA A 69 -14.45 5.83 16.29
CA ALA A 69 -14.20 4.67 17.13
C ALA A 69 -15.50 4.24 17.83
N ILE A 70 -15.79 2.95 17.79
CA ILE A 70 -16.95 2.32 18.49
C ILE A 70 -16.55 1.66 19.80
N GLY A 71 -15.30 1.86 20.25
CA GLY A 71 -14.73 1.30 21.45
C GLY A 71 -13.56 2.14 21.97
N VAL A 72 -12.74 1.55 22.85
CA VAL A 72 -11.60 2.21 23.49
C VAL A 72 -10.36 2.11 22.57
N TYR A 73 -10.38 2.81 21.45
CA TYR A 73 -9.27 2.91 20.49
C TYR A 73 -9.36 4.21 19.69
N LYS A 74 -8.32 4.53 18.91
CA LYS A 74 -8.30 5.65 17.95
C LYS A 74 -8.39 5.11 16.54
N PRO A 75 -9.11 5.75 15.60
CA PRO A 75 -9.13 5.34 14.19
C PRO A 75 -7.76 5.39 13.54
N ALA A 76 -6.90 6.33 13.97
CA ALA A 76 -5.51 6.40 13.55
C ALA A 76 -4.61 6.95 14.65
N VAL A 77 -3.32 6.59 14.58
CA VAL A 77 -2.26 7.07 15.49
C VAL A 77 -1.05 7.45 14.65
N VAL A 78 -0.52 8.66 14.88
CA VAL A 78 0.75 9.11 14.31
C VAL A 78 1.90 8.78 15.27
N CYS A 79 2.95 8.16 14.74
CA CYS A 79 4.18 7.86 15.47
C CYS A 79 5.39 8.21 14.58
N GLY A 80 6.06 9.32 14.89
CA GLY A 80 7.11 9.87 14.03
C GLY A 80 6.58 10.23 12.63
N HIS A 81 7.15 9.63 11.60
CA HIS A 81 6.71 9.81 10.21
C HIS A 81 5.76 8.71 9.73
N LEU A 82 5.20 7.90 10.62
CA LEU A 82 4.26 6.85 10.29
C LEU A 82 2.89 7.14 10.90
N LEU A 83 1.86 6.88 10.11
CA LEU A 83 0.47 6.87 10.54
C LEU A 83 -0.05 5.44 10.44
N TYR A 84 -0.54 4.93 11.57
CA TYR A 84 -1.16 3.61 11.70
C TYR A 84 -2.66 3.81 11.76
N THR A 85 -3.41 3.10 10.93
CA THR A 85 -4.87 3.05 11.06
C THR A 85 -5.29 1.81 11.84
N SER A 86 -6.38 1.93 12.59
CA SER A 86 -7.14 0.76 13.05
C SER A 86 -7.86 0.11 11.88
N GLY A 87 -8.47 -1.06 12.10
CA GLY A 87 -9.34 -1.70 11.12
C GLY A 87 -10.51 -0.80 10.71
N HIS A 88 -10.70 -0.65 9.41
CA HIS A 88 -11.80 0.10 8.80
C HIS A 88 -12.69 -0.86 8.02
N GLY A 89 -13.99 -0.69 8.16
CA GLY A 89 -14.99 -1.41 7.36
C GLY A 89 -15.49 -0.60 6.16
N PRO A 90 -16.31 -1.20 5.29
CA PRO A 90 -16.86 -0.59 4.08
C PRO A 90 -18.02 0.35 4.43
N LEU A 91 -17.72 1.46 5.10
CA LEU A 91 -18.68 2.49 5.50
C LEU A 91 -19.15 3.27 4.28
N GLN A 92 -20.45 3.36 4.10
CA GLN A 92 -21.09 4.11 3.03
C GLN A 92 -21.35 5.56 3.46
N THR A 93 -21.73 6.42 2.51
CA THR A 93 -22.00 7.85 2.75
C THR A 93 -23.21 8.08 3.65
N ASP A 94 -24.16 7.14 3.68
CA ASP A 94 -25.34 7.16 4.55
C ASP A 94 -25.07 6.61 5.96
N GLY A 95 -23.82 6.18 6.23
CA GLY A 95 -23.42 5.61 7.51
C GLY A 95 -23.68 4.12 7.64
N SER A 96 -24.25 3.45 6.64
CA SER A 96 -24.41 1.99 6.64
C SER A 96 -23.10 1.27 6.32
N LEU A 97 -23.02 -0.03 6.68
CA LEU A 97 -21.88 -0.91 6.35
C LEU A 97 -22.31 -1.93 5.31
N ILE A 98 -21.45 -2.20 4.33
CA ILE A 98 -21.60 -3.33 3.44
C ILE A 98 -21.29 -4.61 4.23
N ARG A 99 -22.26 -5.52 4.32
CA ARG A 99 -22.17 -6.76 5.10
C ARG A 99 -22.29 -7.97 4.17
N GLY A 100 -21.89 -9.13 4.69
CA GLY A 100 -22.05 -10.40 4.00
C GLY A 100 -20.81 -11.28 4.06
N VAL A 101 -20.95 -12.51 3.58
CA VAL A 101 -19.91 -13.53 3.57
C VAL A 101 -19.58 -13.86 2.11
N VAL A 102 -18.37 -13.56 1.67
CA VAL A 102 -17.91 -13.86 0.32
C VAL A 102 -17.82 -15.38 0.13
N GLY A 103 -18.36 -15.86 -1.00
CA GLY A 103 -18.47 -17.30 -1.26
C GLY A 103 -19.74 -17.93 -0.72
N LYS A 104 -20.62 -17.17 -0.05
CA LYS A 104 -21.95 -17.60 0.38
C LYS A 104 -23.03 -16.74 -0.29
N GLU A 105 -23.46 -15.65 0.36
CA GLU A 105 -24.46 -14.72 -0.19
C GLU A 105 -23.81 -13.59 -1.00
N ALA A 106 -22.50 -13.40 -0.92
CA ALA A 106 -21.77 -12.37 -1.64
C ALA A 106 -20.76 -12.99 -2.61
N THR A 107 -20.58 -12.33 -3.76
CA THR A 107 -19.62 -12.71 -4.80
C THR A 107 -18.23 -12.10 -4.49
N LYS A 108 -17.21 -12.52 -5.25
CA LYS A 108 -15.88 -11.89 -5.23
C LYS A 108 -15.96 -10.42 -5.64
N GLU A 109 -16.81 -10.10 -6.61
CA GLU A 109 -17.04 -8.76 -7.13
C GLU A 109 -17.68 -7.85 -6.08
N ASP A 110 -18.62 -8.37 -5.30
CA ASP A 110 -19.18 -7.66 -4.13
C ASP A 110 -18.11 -7.40 -3.08
N GLY A 111 -17.25 -8.38 -2.81
CA GLY A 111 -16.10 -8.24 -1.94
C GLY A 111 -15.11 -7.17 -2.42
N TYR A 112 -14.81 -7.13 -3.74
CA TYR A 112 -13.97 -6.10 -4.35
C TYR A 112 -14.57 -4.70 -4.17
N ALA A 113 -15.88 -4.55 -4.40
CA ALA A 113 -16.58 -3.28 -4.19
C ALA A 113 -16.55 -2.85 -2.72
N ALA A 114 -16.74 -3.79 -1.78
CA ALA A 114 -16.62 -3.55 -0.35
C ALA A 114 -15.19 -3.12 0.04
N ALA A 115 -14.15 -3.76 -0.51
CA ALA A 115 -12.77 -3.37 -0.27
C ALA A 115 -12.46 -1.96 -0.81
N LYS A 116 -12.98 -1.59 -1.98
CA LYS A 116 -12.88 -0.23 -2.52
C LYS A 116 -13.57 0.78 -1.59
N GLN A 117 -14.76 0.46 -1.08
CA GLN A 117 -15.49 1.31 -0.14
C GLN A 117 -14.74 1.45 1.20
N THR A 118 -14.10 0.38 1.67
CA THR A 118 -13.21 0.43 2.86
C THR A 118 -12.02 1.36 2.61
N GLY A 119 -11.45 1.34 1.41
CA GLY A 119 -10.39 2.28 1.00
C GLY A 119 -10.85 3.74 1.05
N LEU A 120 -12.08 4.04 0.63
CA LEU A 120 -12.66 5.39 0.75
C LEU A 120 -12.82 5.80 2.21
N ALA A 121 -13.22 4.90 3.10
CA ALA A 121 -13.31 5.17 4.54
C ALA A 121 -11.92 5.44 5.16
N LEU A 122 -10.88 4.72 4.73
CA LEU A 122 -9.49 4.97 5.12
C LEU A 122 -9.02 6.36 4.64
N LEU A 123 -9.31 6.74 3.37
CA LEU A 123 -8.99 8.07 2.85
C LEU A 123 -9.70 9.18 3.64
N ALA A 124 -10.94 8.97 4.05
CA ALA A 124 -11.68 9.91 4.90
C ALA A 124 -11.00 10.10 6.27
N THR A 125 -10.51 9.02 6.87
CA THR A 125 -9.74 9.07 8.12
C THR A 125 -8.40 9.80 7.92
N LEU A 126 -7.65 9.49 6.87
CA LEU A 126 -6.39 10.18 6.54
C LEU A 126 -6.61 11.68 6.34
N GLN A 127 -7.63 12.06 5.57
CA GLN A 127 -7.96 13.48 5.34
C GLN A 127 -8.33 14.19 6.64
N LYS A 128 -9.09 13.55 7.52
CA LYS A 128 -9.44 14.12 8.83
C LYS A 128 -8.23 14.30 9.73
N GLU A 129 -7.36 13.31 9.84
CA GLU A 129 -6.20 13.32 10.74
C GLU A 129 -5.06 14.23 10.22
N LEU A 130 -4.89 14.30 8.91
CA LEU A 130 -3.79 15.04 8.29
C LEU A 130 -4.21 16.42 7.76
N GLY A 131 -5.49 16.67 7.54
CA GLY A 131 -6.02 17.88 6.89
C GLY A 131 -5.93 17.85 5.35
N SER A 132 -5.01 17.06 4.78
CA SER A 132 -4.82 16.90 3.33
C SER A 132 -4.21 15.53 3.04
N LEU A 133 -4.68 14.88 1.99
CA LEU A 133 -4.11 13.61 1.49
C LEU A 133 -2.72 13.81 0.87
N ASN A 134 -2.36 15.04 0.49
CA ASN A 134 -1.02 15.37 -0.03
C ASN A 134 0.08 15.20 1.03
N ARG A 135 -0.26 15.06 2.31
CA ARG A 135 0.68 14.74 3.38
C ARG A 135 1.04 13.26 3.45
N VAL A 136 0.35 12.40 2.72
CA VAL A 136 0.72 11.00 2.57
C VAL A 136 1.87 10.90 1.57
N LYS A 137 3.02 10.38 2.01
CA LYS A 137 4.18 10.09 1.15
C LYS A 137 4.02 8.78 0.41
N ARG A 138 3.63 7.74 1.13
CA ARG A 138 3.36 6.41 0.55
C ARG A 138 2.57 5.50 1.48
N LEU A 139 1.92 4.52 0.87
CA LEU A 139 1.45 3.33 1.57
C LEU A 139 2.66 2.42 1.87
N VAL A 140 2.86 2.07 3.14
CA VAL A 140 3.93 1.17 3.58
C VAL A 140 3.43 -0.27 3.64
N LYS A 141 2.31 -0.49 4.33
CA LYS A 141 1.71 -1.82 4.55
C LYS A 141 0.19 -1.73 4.55
N LEU A 142 -0.45 -2.76 4.02
CA LEU A 142 -1.88 -2.99 4.10
C LEU A 142 -2.14 -4.43 4.54
N LEU A 143 -3.01 -4.62 5.53
CA LEU A 143 -3.61 -5.90 5.87
C LEU A 143 -5.09 -5.84 5.52
N GLY A 144 -5.51 -6.68 4.58
CA GLY A 144 -6.91 -6.83 4.19
C GLY A 144 -7.46 -8.17 4.68
N MET A 145 -8.59 -8.10 5.36
CA MET A 145 -9.31 -9.23 5.94
C MET A 145 -10.67 -9.33 5.25
N VAL A 146 -10.99 -10.52 4.76
CA VAL A 146 -12.24 -10.80 4.04
C VAL A 146 -13.08 -11.78 4.85
N GLN A 147 -14.31 -11.42 5.18
CA GLN A 147 -15.27 -12.37 5.76
C GLN A 147 -15.74 -13.30 4.64
N CYS A 148 -15.38 -14.58 4.71
CA CYS A 148 -15.63 -15.51 3.61
C CYS A 148 -15.85 -16.95 4.12
N THR A 149 -16.33 -17.80 3.19
CA THR A 149 -16.41 -19.25 3.47
C THR A 149 -15.01 -19.87 3.49
N PRO A 150 -14.82 -21.03 4.13
CA PRO A 150 -13.51 -21.72 4.17
C PRO A 150 -12.96 -22.10 2.78
N GLU A 151 -13.85 -22.29 1.81
CA GLU A 151 -13.48 -22.70 0.44
C GLU A 151 -13.07 -21.53 -0.44
N PHE A 152 -13.33 -20.27 0.01
CA PHE A 152 -12.96 -19.09 -0.76
C PHE A 152 -11.47 -18.81 -0.65
N ASP A 153 -10.76 -18.76 -1.79
CA ASP A 153 -9.30 -18.63 -1.87
C ASP A 153 -8.81 -17.36 -2.61
N GLN A 154 -9.74 -16.51 -3.09
CA GLN A 154 -9.41 -15.33 -3.89
C GLN A 154 -9.35 -14.01 -3.09
N HIS A 155 -8.91 -14.06 -1.83
CA HIS A 155 -8.77 -12.89 -0.96
C HIS A 155 -7.94 -11.75 -1.59
N PRO A 156 -6.79 -12.03 -2.28
CA PRO A 156 -6.02 -10.98 -2.94
C PRO A 156 -6.82 -10.23 -4.01
N ALA A 157 -7.70 -10.92 -4.76
CA ALA A 157 -8.54 -10.29 -5.78
C ALA A 157 -9.59 -9.36 -5.16
N VAL A 158 -10.19 -9.74 -4.02
CA VAL A 158 -11.09 -8.88 -3.24
C VAL A 158 -10.38 -7.62 -2.78
N ILE A 159 -9.22 -7.75 -2.15
CA ILE A 159 -8.47 -6.61 -1.58
C ILE A 159 -7.88 -5.70 -2.66
N ASN A 160 -7.80 -6.15 -3.92
CA ASN A 160 -7.44 -5.28 -5.05
C ASN A 160 -8.35 -4.05 -5.16
N GLY A 161 -9.61 -4.13 -4.76
CA GLY A 161 -10.51 -2.97 -4.75
C GLY A 161 -9.94 -1.77 -3.97
N CYS A 162 -9.35 -2.00 -2.80
CA CYS A 162 -8.67 -0.97 -2.03
C CYS A 162 -7.30 -0.60 -2.61
N SER A 163 -6.50 -1.60 -3.03
CA SER A 163 -5.15 -1.37 -3.54
C SER A 163 -5.16 -0.56 -4.84
N GLU A 164 -6.07 -0.84 -5.75
CA GLU A 164 -6.23 -0.10 -7.01
C GLU A 164 -6.75 1.33 -6.78
N LEU A 165 -7.64 1.52 -5.79
CA LEU A 165 -8.05 2.85 -5.37
C LEU A 165 -6.84 3.67 -4.87
N PHE A 166 -6.01 3.09 -4.00
CA PHE A 166 -4.83 3.80 -3.49
C PHE A 166 -3.80 4.07 -4.59
N ALA A 167 -3.58 3.13 -5.52
CA ALA A 167 -2.74 3.35 -6.68
C ALA A 167 -3.25 4.50 -7.57
N ALA A 168 -4.57 4.61 -7.74
CA ALA A 168 -5.18 5.71 -8.50
C ALA A 168 -5.07 7.06 -7.79
N VAL A 169 -5.21 7.10 -6.46
CA VAL A 169 -5.19 8.34 -5.65
C VAL A 169 -3.76 8.81 -5.37
N PHE A 170 -2.84 7.93 -5.03
CA PHE A 170 -1.46 8.27 -4.62
C PHE A 170 -0.41 7.99 -5.71
N GLY A 171 -0.81 7.42 -6.85
CA GLY A 171 0.11 6.96 -7.90
C GLY A 171 0.69 5.58 -7.64
N ALA A 172 1.14 4.90 -8.70
CA ALA A 172 1.63 3.52 -8.63
C ALA A 172 2.85 3.37 -7.71
N ASP A 173 3.73 4.37 -7.64
CA ASP A 173 4.94 4.31 -6.82
C ASP A 173 4.69 4.56 -5.33
N HIS A 174 3.62 5.29 -4.98
CA HIS A 174 3.31 5.72 -3.62
C HIS A 174 2.07 5.05 -3.06
N GLY A 175 1.10 4.70 -3.92
CA GLY A 175 -0.15 4.04 -3.52
C GLY A 175 -0.06 2.52 -3.41
N VAL A 176 1.06 1.90 -3.85
CA VAL A 176 1.26 0.45 -3.79
C VAL A 176 2.30 0.11 -2.73
N GLY A 177 1.87 -0.54 -1.65
CA GLY A 177 2.72 -0.97 -0.54
C GLY A 177 2.80 -2.49 -0.39
N ALA A 178 3.54 -2.94 0.62
CA ALA A 178 3.52 -4.35 1.02
C ALA A 178 2.11 -4.73 1.51
N ARG A 179 1.62 -5.94 1.16
CA ARG A 179 0.26 -6.33 1.45
C ARG A 179 0.14 -7.78 1.94
N SER A 180 -0.79 -7.99 2.88
CA SER A 180 -1.34 -9.31 3.18
C SER A 180 -2.85 -9.28 2.93
N ALA A 181 -3.42 -10.37 2.41
CA ALA A 181 -4.85 -10.56 2.23
C ALA A 181 -5.22 -11.94 2.75
N VAL A 182 -6.14 -11.99 3.72
CA VAL A 182 -6.50 -13.20 4.44
C VAL A 182 -8.02 -13.34 4.55
N GLY A 183 -8.50 -14.59 4.68
CA GLY A 183 -9.89 -14.91 4.95
C GLY A 183 -10.12 -15.09 6.44
N LEU A 184 -11.27 -14.62 6.93
CA LEU A 184 -11.74 -14.79 8.29
C LEU A 184 -13.19 -15.30 8.29
N THR A 185 -13.54 -16.09 9.29
CA THR A 185 -14.90 -16.62 9.44
C THR A 185 -15.92 -15.57 9.88
N SER A 186 -15.44 -14.51 10.54
CA SER A 186 -16.30 -13.41 10.99
C SER A 186 -15.49 -12.13 11.16
N LEU A 187 -16.14 -11.01 10.89
CA LEU A 187 -15.63 -9.66 11.14
C LEU A 187 -16.65 -8.88 12.01
N PRO A 188 -16.20 -7.85 12.75
CA PRO A 188 -17.09 -7.06 13.60
C PRO A 188 -18.30 -6.53 12.83
N LEU A 189 -19.48 -6.51 13.45
CA LEU A 189 -20.74 -6.05 12.86
C LEU A 189 -21.16 -6.80 11.57
N GLY A 190 -20.54 -7.94 11.25
CA GLY A 190 -20.78 -8.68 10.03
C GLY A 190 -20.31 -7.96 8.77
N MET A 191 -19.37 -7.03 8.88
CA MET A 191 -18.80 -6.33 7.72
C MET A 191 -18.10 -7.32 6.79
N MET A 192 -18.23 -7.09 5.48
CA MET A 192 -17.71 -8.02 4.47
C MET A 192 -16.18 -7.98 4.37
N VAL A 193 -15.59 -6.82 4.60
CA VAL A 193 -14.14 -6.57 4.50
C VAL A 193 -13.72 -5.65 5.64
N GLU A 194 -12.55 -5.90 6.21
CA GLU A 194 -11.87 -4.99 7.13
C GLU A 194 -10.44 -4.77 6.64
N ILE A 195 -9.96 -3.53 6.67
CA ILE A 195 -8.61 -3.19 6.23
C ILE A 195 -7.96 -2.24 7.23
N GLU A 196 -6.72 -2.55 7.60
CA GLU A 196 -5.81 -1.66 8.31
C GLU A 196 -4.58 -1.35 7.45
N ALA A 197 -3.96 -0.20 7.67
CA ALA A 197 -2.83 0.22 6.88
C ALA A 197 -1.84 1.08 7.67
N ILE A 198 -0.60 1.10 7.18
CA ILE A 198 0.47 1.97 7.66
C ILE A 198 0.89 2.86 6.51
N PHE A 199 0.92 4.17 6.75
CA PHE A 199 1.34 5.17 5.78
C PHE A 199 2.58 5.92 6.28
N GLU A 200 3.52 6.20 5.39
CA GLU A 200 4.54 7.22 5.63
C GLU A 200 3.93 8.59 5.31
N ILE A 201 4.13 9.55 6.21
CA ILE A 201 3.59 10.91 6.13
C ILE A 201 4.70 11.96 6.21
N GLN A 202 4.37 13.19 5.75
CA GLN A 202 5.25 14.36 5.87
C GLN A 202 5.12 15.00 7.24
#